data_d025d3e3e1073e3afd4b1a32807f86cf
#
_entry.id   d025d3e3e1073e3afd4b1a32807f86cf
#
_cell.length_a   1.000
_cell.length_b   1.000
_cell.length_c   1.000
_cell.angle_alpha   90.00
_cell.angle_beta   90.00
_cell.angle_gamma   90.00
#
_symmetry.space_group_name_H-M   'P 1'
#
loop_
_entity.id
_entity.type
_entity.pdbx_description
1 polymer ?
#
loop_
_entity_poly.entity_id
_entity_poly.type
_entity_poly.pdbx_seq_one_letter_code
_entity_poly.pdbx_strand_id
1 'polypeptide(L)'
;LLADLLIKSKKMILEKIQDKKCQDIPKEYKNIIEKSDLKDFGYNNNETNLLTCVSDLTHKAKEFKHKPMIIFEEKVYGISETFDYNPKTADGVKEQISRMQGEFIIKKPDLTGESKWEIINDKVIKVKINDENFKNKLKDRSIKLSYGDKIKGVLISKTYISKDLEVLENEYFLEDIKGIIEPSYTQEKSLFK
;
A
#
# COMPACT_ATOMS: atom_id res chain seq x y z
N LEU A 1 22.83 10.78 23.32
CA LEU A 1 22.60 9.32 23.18
C LEU A 1 21.65 8.98 22.01
N LEU A 2 20.36 9.38 22.07
CA LEU A 2 19.40 9.14 20.97
C LEU A 2 19.78 9.90 19.71
N ALA A 3 20.22 11.15 19.83
CA ALA A 3 20.68 11.96 18.71
C ALA A 3 21.89 11.31 17.99
N ASP A 4 22.85 10.81 18.74
CA ASP A 4 24.03 10.13 18.17
C ASP A 4 23.65 8.86 17.43
N LEU A 5 22.69 8.09 17.95
CA LEU A 5 22.16 6.91 17.28
C LEU A 5 21.49 7.27 15.96
N LEU A 6 20.66 8.33 15.95
CA LEU A 6 20.00 8.80 14.72
C LEU A 6 21.00 9.29 13.68
N ILE A 7 22.05 10.00 14.10
CA ILE A 7 23.11 10.48 13.22
C ILE A 7 23.87 9.30 12.60
N LYS A 8 24.30 8.32 13.42
CA LYS A 8 24.99 7.13 12.96
C LYS A 8 24.13 6.30 11.99
N SER A 9 22.86 6.13 12.31
CA SER A 9 21.92 5.37 11.46
C SER A 9 21.70 6.06 10.11
N LYS A 10 21.45 7.38 10.10
CA LYS A 10 21.30 8.15 8.86
C LYS A 10 22.56 8.06 7.99
N LYS A 11 23.72 8.25 8.57
CA LYS A 11 25.00 8.17 7.86
C LYS A 11 25.19 6.80 7.21
N MET A 12 24.99 5.74 7.97
CA MET A 12 25.08 4.36 7.48
C MET A 12 24.11 4.11 6.31
N ILE A 13 22.83 4.53 6.43
CA ILE A 13 21.84 4.36 5.37
C ILE A 13 22.30 5.09 4.09
N LEU A 14 22.74 6.35 4.19
CA LEU A 14 23.21 7.13 3.04
C LEU A 14 24.42 6.51 2.38
N GLU A 15 25.37 5.98 3.14
CA GLU A 15 26.54 5.25 2.63
C GLU A 15 26.13 4.00 1.87
N LYS A 16 25.20 3.19 2.44
CA LYS A 16 24.70 1.98 1.77
C LYS A 16 23.94 2.28 0.48
N ILE A 17 23.16 3.38 0.44
CA ILE A 17 22.47 3.83 -0.79
C ILE A 17 23.52 4.22 -1.85
N GLN A 18 24.54 5.00 -1.47
CA GLN A 18 25.61 5.43 -2.38
C GLN A 18 26.41 4.25 -2.91
N ASP A 19 26.71 3.26 -2.06
CA ASP A 19 27.50 2.08 -2.40
C ASP A 19 26.68 0.97 -3.08
N LYS A 20 25.37 1.20 -3.32
CA LYS A 20 24.43 0.24 -3.92
C LYS A 20 24.26 -1.06 -3.12
N LYS A 21 24.36 -0.95 -1.81
CA LYS A 21 24.26 -2.07 -0.84
C LYS A 21 23.03 -1.95 0.06
N CYS A 22 21.90 -1.50 -0.51
CA CYS A 22 20.67 -1.25 0.26
C CYS A 22 20.14 -2.49 0.99
N GLN A 23 20.35 -3.69 0.44
CA GLN A 23 19.96 -4.95 1.08
C GLN A 23 20.68 -5.21 2.42
N ASP A 24 21.84 -4.58 2.66
CA ASP A 24 22.61 -4.74 3.90
C ASP A 24 22.11 -3.81 5.02
N ILE A 25 21.30 -2.81 4.69
CA ILE A 25 20.83 -1.78 5.64
C ILE A 25 20.18 -2.37 6.90
N PRO A 26 19.27 -3.36 6.84
CA PRO A 26 18.63 -3.89 8.05
C PRO A 26 19.64 -4.53 9.00
N LYS A 27 20.58 -5.31 8.47
CA LYS A 27 21.62 -5.96 9.26
C LYS A 27 22.52 -4.94 9.95
N GLU A 28 22.95 -3.93 9.23
CA GLU A 28 23.83 -2.87 9.78
C GLU A 28 23.08 -2.00 10.79
N TYR A 29 21.81 -1.70 10.51
CA TYR A 29 20.96 -0.96 11.45
C TYR A 29 20.77 -1.72 12.76
N LYS A 30 20.51 -3.03 12.69
CA LYS A 30 20.44 -3.90 13.85
C LYS A 30 21.74 -3.88 14.67
N ASN A 31 22.89 -3.98 14.01
CA ASN A 31 24.19 -3.91 14.65
C ASN A 31 24.43 -2.57 15.39
N ILE A 32 23.95 -1.45 14.82
CA ILE A 32 24.06 -0.12 15.45
C ILE A 32 23.21 -0.09 16.74
N ILE A 33 21.97 -0.62 16.70
CA ILE A 33 21.09 -0.66 17.87
C ILE A 33 21.65 -1.58 18.96
N GLU A 34 22.08 -2.79 18.62
CA GLU A 34 22.63 -3.76 19.58
C GLU A 34 23.89 -3.25 20.31
N LYS A 35 24.66 -2.39 19.66
CA LYS A 35 25.85 -1.75 20.26
C LYS A 35 25.51 -0.46 21.01
N SER A 36 24.26 -0.04 21.04
CA SER A 36 23.82 1.16 21.74
C SER A 36 23.26 0.83 23.13
N ASP A 37 23.25 1.81 24.01
CA ASP A 37 22.60 1.69 25.34
C ASP A 37 21.08 1.64 25.24
N LEU A 38 20.51 1.71 24.03
CA LEU A 38 19.07 1.63 23.75
C LEU A 38 18.59 0.24 23.35
N LYS A 39 19.47 -0.76 23.39
CA LYS A 39 19.14 -2.16 23.03
C LYS A 39 17.95 -2.74 23.81
N ASP A 40 17.75 -2.28 25.06
CA ASP A 40 16.72 -2.80 25.97
C ASP A 40 15.36 -2.06 25.79
N PHE A 41 15.28 -1.04 24.94
CA PHE A 41 14.04 -0.28 24.72
C PHE A 41 13.09 -0.91 23.69
N GLY A 42 13.23 -2.21 23.40
CA GLY A 42 12.30 -2.96 22.55
C GLY A 42 12.11 -2.34 21.14
N TYR A 43 13.18 -1.80 20.58
CA TYR A 43 13.15 -1.22 19.23
C TYR A 43 12.79 -2.32 18.24
N ASN A 44 11.53 -2.32 17.82
CA ASN A 44 11.02 -3.27 16.84
C ASN A 44 11.64 -2.90 15.47
N ASN A 45 12.65 -3.66 15.09
CA ASN A 45 13.40 -3.42 13.87
C ASN A 45 12.59 -3.98 12.69
N ASN A 46 11.59 -3.22 12.24
CA ASN A 46 10.79 -3.62 11.08
C ASN A 46 11.63 -3.45 9.81
N GLU A 47 12.36 -4.52 9.47
CA GLU A 47 13.21 -4.62 8.28
C GLU A 47 12.45 -4.26 7.00
N THR A 48 11.21 -4.73 6.89
CA THR A 48 10.34 -4.46 5.74
C THR A 48 10.04 -2.98 5.58
N ASN A 49 9.68 -2.29 6.66
CA ASN A 49 9.43 -0.86 6.62
C ASN A 49 10.69 -0.07 6.25
N LEU A 50 11.84 -0.44 6.79
CA LEU A 50 13.10 0.23 6.51
C LEU A 50 13.47 0.10 5.02
N LEU A 51 13.40 -1.11 4.47
CA LEU A 51 13.70 -1.35 3.05
C LEU A 51 12.67 -0.70 2.12
N THR A 52 11.40 -0.67 2.51
CA THR A 52 10.34 0.04 1.77
C THR A 52 10.64 1.54 1.72
N CYS A 53 10.98 2.16 2.85
CA CYS A 53 11.34 3.58 2.88
C CYS A 53 12.57 3.90 2.01
N VAL A 54 13.58 3.02 1.99
CA VAL A 54 14.77 3.19 1.13
C VAL A 54 14.40 3.03 -0.34
N SER A 55 13.57 2.07 -0.68
CA SER A 55 13.02 1.90 -2.03
C SER A 55 12.27 3.16 -2.49
N ASP A 56 11.33 3.65 -1.70
CA ASP A 56 10.55 4.85 -2.00
C ASP A 56 11.44 6.09 -2.17
N LEU A 57 12.45 6.26 -1.29
CA LEU A 57 13.40 7.37 -1.38
C LEU A 57 14.17 7.33 -2.71
N THR A 58 14.70 6.17 -3.08
CA THR A 58 15.49 6.03 -4.31
C THR A 58 14.64 6.17 -5.57
N HIS A 59 13.38 5.73 -5.56
CA HIS A 59 12.43 5.93 -6.65
C HIS A 59 12.04 7.40 -6.82
N LYS A 60 11.68 8.09 -5.74
CA LYS A 60 11.39 9.53 -5.77
C LYS A 60 12.58 10.36 -6.22
N ALA A 61 13.77 9.92 -5.87
CA ALA A 61 15.00 10.59 -6.32
C ALA A 61 15.13 10.62 -7.86
N LYS A 62 14.59 9.65 -8.59
CA LYS A 62 14.58 9.64 -10.06
C LYS A 62 13.66 10.69 -10.70
N GLU A 63 12.67 11.18 -9.98
CA GLU A 63 11.72 12.20 -10.50
C GLU A 63 12.41 13.57 -10.68
N PHE A 64 13.56 13.77 -10.07
CA PHE A 64 14.33 15.02 -10.19
C PHE A 64 15.08 15.08 -11.53
N LYS A 65 15.05 16.25 -12.20
CA LYS A 65 15.77 16.48 -13.48
C LYS A 65 17.30 16.33 -13.38
N HIS A 66 17.85 16.57 -12.20
CA HIS A 66 19.27 16.46 -11.90
C HIS A 66 19.50 15.32 -10.93
N LYS A 67 20.71 14.72 -10.95
CA LYS A 67 21.09 13.67 -9.99
C LYS A 67 20.87 14.19 -8.56
N PRO A 68 19.95 13.62 -7.80
CA PRO A 68 19.70 14.07 -6.45
C PRO A 68 20.89 13.78 -5.55
N MET A 69 21.19 14.74 -4.70
CA MET A 69 22.26 14.65 -3.70
C MET A 69 21.68 14.99 -2.34
N ILE A 70 22.08 14.25 -1.34
CA ILE A 70 21.74 14.52 0.06
C ILE A 70 23.00 15.03 0.75
N ILE A 71 22.92 16.20 1.35
CA ILE A 71 24.01 16.75 2.17
C ILE A 71 23.71 16.41 3.62
N PHE A 72 24.61 15.69 4.25
CA PHE A 72 24.50 15.34 5.66
C PHE A 72 25.87 15.39 6.33
N GLU A 73 26.02 16.14 7.43
CA GLU A 73 27.29 16.39 8.11
C GLU A 73 28.42 16.78 7.15
N GLU A 74 28.19 17.82 6.33
CA GLU A 74 29.15 18.36 5.35
C GLU A 74 29.59 17.36 4.24
N LYS A 75 29.10 16.12 4.27
CA LYS A 75 29.33 15.11 3.25
C LYS A 75 28.17 15.06 2.27
N VAL A 76 28.50 14.90 0.98
CA VAL A 76 27.54 14.81 -0.11
C VAL A 76 27.36 13.33 -0.48
N TYR A 77 26.12 12.86 -0.48
CA TYR A 77 25.73 11.49 -0.85
C TYR A 77 24.90 11.55 -2.13
N GLY A 78 25.36 10.89 -3.19
CA GLY A 78 24.65 10.80 -4.46
C GLY A 78 23.68 9.61 -4.47
N ILE A 79 22.47 9.81 -4.97
CA ILE A 79 21.53 8.73 -5.25
C ILE A 79 21.58 8.45 -6.75
N SER A 80 22.35 7.44 -7.16
CA SER A 80 22.60 7.16 -8.56
C SER A 80 21.68 6.11 -9.17
N GLU A 81 21.14 5.21 -8.35
CA GLU A 81 20.31 4.10 -8.80
C GLU A 81 19.06 3.93 -7.90
N THR A 82 18.03 3.27 -8.44
CA THR A 82 16.90 2.83 -7.64
C THR A 82 17.21 1.50 -6.98
N PHE A 83 16.67 1.36 -5.80
CA PHE A 83 16.58 0.09 -5.09
C PHE A 83 15.14 -0.39 -5.14
N ASP A 84 14.93 -1.53 -5.78
CA ASP A 84 13.59 -2.14 -5.89
C ASP A 84 13.39 -3.13 -4.74
N TYR A 85 12.47 -2.82 -3.85
CA TYR A 85 12.07 -3.72 -2.78
C TYR A 85 10.56 -3.94 -2.83
N ASN A 86 10.17 -5.20 -2.92
CA ASN A 86 8.77 -5.59 -2.86
C ASN A 86 8.51 -6.36 -1.55
N PRO A 87 7.85 -5.76 -0.57
CA PRO A 87 7.60 -6.41 0.72
C PRO A 87 6.79 -7.71 0.60
N LYS A 88 5.98 -7.87 -0.46
CA LYS A 88 5.17 -9.08 -0.68
C LYS A 88 5.99 -10.31 -1.05
N THR A 89 7.16 -10.11 -1.65
CA THR A 89 8.05 -11.19 -2.09
C THR A 89 9.21 -11.44 -1.13
N ALA A 90 9.23 -10.78 0.02
CA ALA A 90 10.24 -10.98 1.04
C ALA A 90 10.13 -12.38 1.69
N ASP A 91 11.28 -12.92 2.10
CA ASP A 91 11.32 -14.23 2.74
C ASP A 91 10.44 -14.30 3.99
N GLY A 92 9.63 -15.36 4.08
CA GLY A 92 8.73 -15.60 5.21
C GLY A 92 7.42 -14.84 5.18
N VAL A 93 7.13 -14.09 4.10
CA VAL A 93 5.80 -13.47 3.90
C VAL A 93 4.77 -14.54 3.55
N LYS A 94 3.63 -14.48 4.22
CA LYS A 94 2.47 -15.35 3.94
C LYS A 94 1.36 -14.53 3.31
N GLU A 95 0.76 -15.06 2.26
CA GLU A 95 -0.46 -14.53 1.67
C GLU A 95 -1.67 -15.23 2.29
N GLN A 96 -2.58 -14.47 2.85
CA GLN A 96 -3.87 -14.94 3.34
C GLN A 96 -4.97 -14.38 2.44
N ILE A 97 -5.80 -15.28 1.90
CA ILE A 97 -6.91 -14.91 1.02
C ILE A 97 -8.22 -15.16 1.75
N SER A 98 -9.08 -14.15 1.80
CA SER A 98 -10.48 -14.31 2.22
C SER A 98 -11.44 -13.93 1.09
N ARG A 99 -12.62 -14.55 1.09
CA ARG A 99 -13.67 -14.32 0.09
C ARG A 99 -14.97 -14.04 0.80
N MET A 100 -15.65 -12.97 0.42
CA MET A 100 -16.93 -12.57 0.98
C MET A 100 -17.90 -12.21 -0.14
N GLN A 101 -19.00 -12.92 -0.23
CA GLN A 101 -20.10 -12.55 -1.11
C GLN A 101 -20.95 -11.46 -0.43
N GLY A 102 -21.28 -10.40 -1.16
CA GLY A 102 -22.03 -9.29 -0.57
C GLY A 102 -22.52 -8.25 -1.57
N GLU A 103 -23.11 -7.22 -1.01
CA GLU A 103 -23.58 -6.03 -1.69
C GLU A 103 -22.83 -4.83 -1.10
N PHE A 104 -22.09 -4.12 -1.93
CA PHE A 104 -21.18 -3.05 -1.51
C PHE A 104 -21.65 -1.73 -2.11
N ILE A 105 -21.77 -0.69 -1.30
CA ILE A 105 -22.17 0.63 -1.79
C ILE A 105 -21.02 1.21 -2.63
N ILE A 106 -21.34 1.68 -3.82
CA ILE A 106 -20.38 2.33 -4.70
C ILE A 106 -20.20 3.78 -4.24
N LYS A 107 -19.02 4.13 -3.78
CA LYS A 107 -18.68 5.50 -3.38
C LYS A 107 -18.07 6.29 -4.53
N LYS A 108 -17.11 5.69 -5.23
CA LYS A 108 -16.41 6.32 -6.35
C LYS A 108 -16.06 5.26 -7.38
N PRO A 109 -16.82 5.17 -8.49
CA PRO A 109 -16.47 4.27 -9.59
C PRO A 109 -15.34 4.87 -10.43
N ASP A 110 -14.51 4.02 -11.02
CA ASP A 110 -13.67 4.39 -12.15
C ASP A 110 -14.24 3.80 -13.43
N LEU A 111 -14.82 4.65 -14.26
CA LEU A 111 -15.46 4.26 -15.51
C LEU A 111 -14.46 4.06 -16.66
N THR A 112 -13.19 4.44 -16.47
CA THR A 112 -12.11 4.18 -17.43
C THR A 112 -11.58 2.76 -17.29
N GLY A 113 -11.73 2.15 -16.11
CA GLY A 113 -11.35 0.76 -15.83
C GLY A 113 -9.89 0.56 -15.50
N GLU A 114 -9.12 1.63 -15.32
CA GLU A 114 -7.67 1.60 -15.04
C GLU A 114 -7.35 1.71 -13.56
N SER A 115 -8.18 2.46 -12.83
CA SER A 115 -7.96 2.75 -11.41
C SER A 115 -8.76 1.81 -10.50
N LYS A 116 -8.50 1.91 -9.19
CA LYS A 116 -9.29 1.22 -8.16
C LYS A 116 -10.58 1.99 -7.88
N TRP A 117 -11.69 1.25 -7.75
CA TRP A 117 -12.94 1.81 -7.27
C TRP A 117 -12.91 2.02 -5.76
N GLU A 118 -13.66 2.99 -5.25
CA GLU A 118 -13.95 3.08 -3.82
C GLU A 118 -15.34 2.52 -3.55
N ILE A 119 -15.40 1.52 -2.68
CA ILE A 119 -16.65 0.93 -2.18
C ILE A 119 -16.72 1.03 -0.67
N ILE A 120 -17.92 0.91 -0.10
CA ILE A 120 -18.14 0.87 1.33
C ILE A 120 -18.50 -0.56 1.73
N ASN A 121 -17.64 -1.14 2.58
CA ASN A 121 -17.86 -2.37 3.33
C ASN A 121 -17.38 -2.08 4.75
N ASP A 122 -18.26 -1.82 5.70
CA ASP A 122 -17.98 -1.28 7.04
C ASP A 122 -17.15 0.04 7.01
N LYS A 123 -16.15 0.09 6.20
CA LYS A 123 -15.31 1.24 5.90
C LYS A 123 -15.09 1.41 4.40
N VAL A 124 -14.60 2.56 4.00
CA VAL A 124 -14.22 2.80 2.60
C VAL A 124 -12.97 2.01 2.27
N ILE A 125 -13.04 1.16 1.25
CA ILE A 125 -11.92 0.41 0.71
C ILE A 125 -11.75 0.67 -0.78
N LYS A 126 -10.51 0.56 -1.26
CA LYS A 126 -10.17 0.66 -2.69
C LYS A 126 -10.06 -0.74 -3.27
N VAL A 127 -10.91 -1.05 -4.23
CA VAL A 127 -10.98 -2.37 -4.87
C VAL A 127 -10.64 -2.29 -6.34
N LYS A 128 -9.96 -3.29 -6.85
CA LYS A 128 -9.77 -3.48 -8.30
C LYS A 128 -10.89 -4.37 -8.82
N ILE A 129 -11.58 -3.94 -9.87
CA ILE A 129 -12.57 -4.79 -10.56
C ILE A 129 -11.82 -5.82 -11.37
N ASN A 130 -12.05 -7.09 -11.06
CA ASN A 130 -11.40 -8.24 -11.71
C ASN A 130 -12.45 -9.13 -12.39
N ASP A 131 -13.39 -8.49 -13.12
CA ASP A 131 -14.45 -9.11 -13.88
C ASP A 131 -14.54 -8.45 -15.25
N GLU A 132 -14.02 -9.13 -16.26
CA GLU A 132 -13.96 -8.59 -17.62
C GLU A 132 -15.34 -8.44 -18.25
N ASN A 133 -16.32 -9.31 -17.92
CA ASN A 133 -17.68 -9.19 -18.43
C ASN A 133 -18.32 -7.90 -17.89
N PHE A 134 -18.12 -7.62 -16.63
CA PHE A 134 -18.64 -6.39 -16.01
C PHE A 134 -17.95 -5.14 -16.62
N LYS A 135 -16.65 -5.17 -16.80
CA LYS A 135 -15.90 -4.06 -17.45
C LYS A 135 -16.40 -3.82 -18.89
N ASN A 136 -16.66 -4.86 -19.64
CA ASN A 136 -17.18 -4.72 -21.00
C ASN A 136 -18.57 -4.08 -21.01
N LYS A 137 -19.48 -4.48 -20.09
CA LYS A 137 -20.80 -3.86 -19.92
C LYS A 137 -20.74 -2.39 -19.50
N LEU A 138 -19.68 -1.97 -18.80
CA LEU A 138 -19.45 -0.55 -18.50
C LEU A 138 -19.00 0.20 -19.75
N LYS A 139 -18.07 -0.37 -20.54
CA LYS A 139 -17.56 0.24 -21.78
C LYS A 139 -18.63 0.42 -22.84
N ASP A 140 -19.51 -0.54 -23.01
CA ASP A 140 -20.61 -0.50 -23.98
C ASP A 140 -21.85 0.25 -23.46
N ARG A 141 -21.77 0.82 -22.23
CA ARG A 141 -22.81 1.59 -21.57
C ARG A 141 -24.12 0.81 -21.30
N SER A 142 -24.06 -0.52 -21.27
CA SER A 142 -25.22 -1.33 -20.87
C SER A 142 -25.49 -1.30 -19.37
N ILE A 143 -24.55 -0.81 -18.58
CA ILE A 143 -24.75 -0.55 -17.15
C ILE A 143 -24.73 0.96 -16.90
N LYS A 144 -25.74 1.45 -16.19
CA LYS A 144 -25.80 2.81 -15.67
C LYS A 144 -25.50 2.78 -14.17
N LEU A 145 -24.77 3.77 -13.71
CA LEU A 145 -24.46 3.94 -12.30
C LEU A 145 -25.03 5.25 -11.80
N SER A 146 -25.65 5.20 -10.62
CA SER A 146 -26.23 6.34 -9.94
C SER A 146 -25.75 6.43 -8.49
N TYR A 147 -25.99 7.56 -7.87
CA TYR A 147 -25.65 7.76 -6.46
C TYR A 147 -26.42 6.77 -5.56
N GLY A 148 -25.68 6.09 -4.67
CA GLY A 148 -26.26 5.14 -3.74
C GLY A 148 -26.39 3.71 -4.27
N ASP A 149 -26.06 3.48 -5.54
CA ASP A 149 -26.05 2.14 -6.11
C ASP A 149 -25.11 1.20 -5.35
N LYS A 150 -25.49 -0.06 -5.29
CA LYS A 150 -24.68 -1.14 -4.74
C LYS A 150 -24.23 -2.07 -5.85
N ILE A 151 -23.01 -2.59 -5.72
CA ILE A 151 -22.49 -3.65 -6.57
C ILE A 151 -22.58 -4.98 -5.82
N LYS A 152 -23.19 -5.98 -6.45
CA LYS A 152 -23.32 -7.34 -5.90
C LYS A 152 -22.27 -8.23 -6.52
N GLY A 153 -21.42 -8.84 -5.68
CA GLY A 153 -20.31 -9.68 -6.17
C GLY A 153 -19.56 -10.36 -5.04
N VAL A 154 -18.38 -10.87 -5.35
CA VAL A 154 -17.47 -11.51 -4.40
C VAL A 154 -16.29 -10.57 -4.15
N LEU A 155 -16.17 -10.09 -2.93
CA LEU A 155 -15.01 -9.34 -2.47
C LEU A 155 -13.91 -10.32 -2.05
N ILE A 156 -12.74 -10.20 -2.68
CA ILE A 156 -11.55 -10.94 -2.33
C ILE A 156 -10.60 -9.99 -1.62
N SER A 157 -10.19 -10.36 -0.42
CA SER A 157 -9.14 -9.67 0.33
C SER A 157 -7.89 -10.53 0.36
N LYS A 158 -6.78 -10.00 -0.13
CA LYS A 158 -5.45 -10.57 -0.01
C LYS A 158 -4.67 -9.79 1.03
N THR A 159 -4.30 -10.45 2.11
CA THR A 159 -3.50 -9.87 3.18
C THR A 159 -2.11 -10.48 3.15
N TYR A 160 -1.10 -9.65 3.04
CA TYR A 160 0.30 -10.06 3.12
C TYR A 160 0.79 -9.85 4.55
N ILE A 161 1.29 -10.92 5.15
CA ILE A 161 1.68 -10.96 6.57
C ILE A 161 3.16 -11.32 6.65
N SER A 162 3.95 -10.51 7.36
CA SER A 162 5.36 -10.79 7.61
C SER A 162 5.55 -12.03 8.50
N LYS A 163 6.79 -12.52 8.58
CA LYS A 163 7.17 -13.58 9.54
C LYS A 163 6.89 -13.20 11.01
N ASP A 164 6.88 -11.91 11.31
CA ASP A 164 6.61 -11.38 12.66
C ASP A 164 5.11 -11.07 12.89
N LEU A 165 4.24 -11.63 12.05
CA LEU A 165 2.78 -11.49 12.07
C LEU A 165 2.27 -10.07 11.86
N GLU A 166 3.07 -9.18 11.29
CA GLU A 166 2.64 -7.83 10.92
C GLU A 166 1.97 -7.83 9.54
N VAL A 167 0.88 -7.08 9.43
CA VAL A 167 0.19 -6.87 8.15
C VAL A 167 1.00 -5.87 7.33
N LEU A 168 1.57 -6.34 6.22
CA LEU A 168 2.37 -5.52 5.31
C LEU A 168 1.48 -4.74 4.33
N GLU A 169 0.50 -5.42 3.75
CA GLU A 169 -0.41 -4.82 2.79
C GLU A 169 -1.73 -5.59 2.73
N ASN A 170 -2.80 -4.86 2.36
CA ASN A 170 -4.08 -5.44 1.99
C ASN A 170 -4.44 -5.04 0.56
N GLU A 171 -4.75 -6.00 -0.27
CA GLU A 171 -5.28 -5.78 -1.60
C GLU A 171 -6.72 -6.29 -1.67
N TYR A 172 -7.57 -5.54 -2.36
CA TYR A 172 -8.97 -5.89 -2.51
C TYR A 172 -9.34 -5.98 -3.99
N PHE A 173 -10.05 -7.05 -4.33
CA PHE A 173 -10.55 -7.31 -5.68
C PHE A 173 -12.05 -7.60 -5.59
N LEU A 174 -12.78 -7.21 -6.62
CA LEU A 174 -14.18 -7.56 -6.77
C LEU A 174 -14.34 -8.43 -8.01
N GLU A 175 -14.87 -9.63 -7.81
CA GLU A 175 -15.03 -10.66 -8.84
C GLU A 175 -16.48 -11.17 -8.84
N ASP A 176 -16.82 -11.95 -9.86
CA ASP A 176 -18.14 -12.61 -10.00
C ASP A 176 -19.29 -11.62 -9.78
N ILE A 177 -19.25 -10.49 -10.49
CA ILE A 177 -20.19 -9.39 -10.34
C ILE A 177 -21.53 -9.78 -10.98
N LYS A 178 -22.56 -9.89 -10.17
CA LYS A 178 -23.92 -10.28 -10.62
C LYS A 178 -24.70 -9.10 -11.19
N GLY A 179 -24.40 -7.87 -10.79
CA GLY A 179 -25.03 -6.67 -11.28
C GLY A 179 -24.97 -5.51 -10.29
N ILE A 180 -25.67 -4.47 -10.68
CA ILE A 180 -25.90 -3.27 -9.87
C ILE A 180 -27.29 -3.36 -9.26
N ILE A 181 -27.40 -2.96 -8.00
CA ILE A 181 -28.66 -2.88 -7.26
C ILE A 181 -28.92 -1.41 -6.98
N GLU A 182 -30.03 -0.91 -7.49
CA GLU A 182 -30.50 0.44 -7.20
C GLU A 182 -30.92 0.57 -5.74
N PRO A 183 -30.70 1.73 -5.10
CA PRO A 183 -31.17 1.96 -3.74
C PRO A 183 -32.70 1.92 -3.71
N SER A 184 -33.28 1.13 -2.82
CA SER A 184 -34.71 1.17 -2.57
C SER A 184 -35.04 2.45 -1.79
N TYR A 185 -35.44 3.49 -2.49
CA TYR A 185 -36.03 4.64 -1.83
C TYR A 185 -37.45 4.26 -1.36
N THR A 186 -37.61 4.00 -0.09
CA THR A 186 -38.96 4.08 0.53
C THR A 186 -39.35 5.55 0.46
N GLN A 187 -40.21 5.90 -0.48
CA GLN A 187 -40.89 7.19 -0.43
C GLN A 187 -41.71 7.19 0.87
N GLU A 188 -41.17 7.84 1.90
CA GLU A 188 -42.05 8.28 3.01
C GLU A 188 -43.11 9.17 2.38
N LYS A 189 -44.34 8.63 2.29
CA LYS A 189 -45.49 9.43 1.90
C LYS A 189 -45.52 10.63 2.82
N SER A 190 -45.34 11.81 2.23
CA SER A 190 -45.48 13.09 2.88
C SER A 190 -46.72 13.11 3.78
N LEU A 191 -46.50 13.25 5.09
CA LEU A 191 -47.52 13.41 6.12
C LEU A 191 -48.12 14.83 6.15
N PHE A 192 -48.00 15.58 5.06
CA PHE A 192 -48.66 16.87 4.92
C PHE A 192 -49.95 16.70 4.09
N LYS A 193 -51.04 16.48 4.82
CA LYS A 193 -52.36 16.86 4.41
C LYS A 193 -52.72 18.18 5.05
#